data_d56948ba7f4131be41f171484f7dfb35
#
_entry.id   d56948ba7f4131be41f171484f7dfb35
#
_cell.length_a   1.000
_cell.length_b   1.000
_cell.length_c   1.000
_cell.angle_alpha   90.00
_cell.angle_beta   90.00
_cell.angle_gamma   90.00
#
_symmetry.space_group_name_H-M   'P 1'
#
loop_
_entity.id
_entity.type
_entity.pdbx_description
1 polymer ?
#
loop_
_entity_poly.entity_id
_entity_poly.type
_entity_poly.pdbx_seq_one_letter_code
_entity_poly.pdbx_strand_id
1 'polypeptide(L)'
;MKEGRKYLEQHLPQVAAGQEWLSLDGCKVAEILSSDRLQCREEEVWMAAVKWAENQEKLDNKEWLAILKEVRLDLIKLDFYEKNVKPHPLMEKTEDHHSPSVPRTPPIFLLVLGGWQLGGPTSDISVYNPRADMWHPSGIELPFPWAYMESVTHNNNIYLAGGSCINDGVVRLHRNIWRLGPDMTFTKLSHMRQRRNFVGLAETGGEIFAMGGLGGGVGGTAQLTEQRLNSVEVYNIDKNQWRNISPMNKVRSDLGAAAVKGTVFAVGGFDGVNPTRSVERYCPKTGTWRLMPQMAIGRSGVKCASLGSLLLAVGGWDGAKRLTSGEIFDTATNKWRFLPDMETPRSNHTLALVEGSLIAVGGYQGTNPTSHVELLDWDGWRWVSAGRLPWPRSAPTSAVIATAQLAEEIRERFRSNRTEKSLEMLSQEEQEDDDFFADLFDEISSSDDEEEDFSEEEMFEEEVSSEEDTDDMYEGDIDSDSTSQDDDINEAEEAW
;
A
#
# COMPACT_ATOMS: atom_id res chain seq x y z
N MET A 1 -29.52 20.41 -7.90
CA MET A 1 -28.21 20.75 -8.49
C MET A 1 -27.02 20.17 -7.73
N LYS A 2 -26.89 20.30 -6.38
CA LYS A 2 -25.75 19.78 -5.64
C LYS A 2 -25.66 18.23 -5.67
N GLU A 3 -26.79 17.53 -5.60
CA GLU A 3 -26.82 16.04 -5.61
C GLU A 3 -26.47 15.47 -6.97
N GLY A 4 -26.94 16.06 -8.07
CA GLY A 4 -26.61 15.63 -9.42
C GLY A 4 -25.12 15.79 -9.75
N ARG A 5 -24.50 16.91 -9.30
CA ARG A 5 -23.05 17.10 -9.46
C ARG A 5 -22.24 16.06 -8.69
N LYS A 6 -22.63 15.77 -7.44
CA LYS A 6 -21.99 14.74 -6.63
C LYS A 6 -22.11 13.35 -7.28
N TYR A 7 -23.29 13.02 -7.81
CA TYR A 7 -23.50 11.77 -8.52
C TYR A 7 -22.58 11.66 -9.75
N LEU A 8 -22.50 12.72 -10.56
CA LEU A 8 -21.64 12.77 -11.74
C LEU A 8 -20.16 12.64 -11.34
N GLU A 9 -19.70 13.34 -10.30
CA GLU A 9 -18.33 13.25 -9.80
C GLU A 9 -17.98 11.82 -9.34
N GLN A 10 -18.95 11.06 -8.87
CA GLN A 10 -18.78 9.67 -8.42
C GLN A 10 -18.91 8.61 -9.53
N HIS A 11 -19.60 8.94 -10.64
CA HIS A 11 -20.00 7.94 -11.64
C HIS A 11 -19.72 8.43 -13.07
N LEU A 12 -18.64 9.20 -13.29
CA LEU A 12 -18.32 9.75 -14.60
C LEU A 12 -18.34 8.71 -15.72
N PRO A 13 -17.73 7.51 -15.59
CA PRO A 13 -17.73 6.52 -16.67
C PRO A 13 -19.12 6.06 -17.07
N GLN A 14 -20.03 5.89 -16.10
CA GLN A 14 -21.42 5.49 -16.34
C GLN A 14 -22.23 6.63 -16.97
N VAL A 15 -22.04 7.87 -16.47
CA VAL A 15 -22.69 9.06 -17.03
C VAL A 15 -22.21 9.33 -18.44
N ALA A 16 -20.91 9.19 -18.70
CA ALA A 16 -20.33 9.37 -20.03
C ALA A 16 -20.78 8.30 -21.04
N ALA A 17 -21.34 7.19 -20.59
CA ALA A 17 -21.99 6.21 -21.46
C ALA A 17 -23.36 6.65 -21.96
N GLY A 18 -24.02 7.62 -21.31
CA GLY A 18 -25.39 8.08 -21.60
C GLY A 18 -25.48 9.15 -22.70
N GLN A 19 -26.68 9.29 -23.29
CA GLN A 19 -26.95 10.29 -24.35
C GLN A 19 -26.87 11.74 -23.81
N GLU A 20 -27.17 11.94 -22.54
CA GLU A 20 -27.12 13.26 -21.91
C GLU A 20 -25.69 13.83 -21.90
N TRP A 21 -24.68 12.98 -21.68
CA TRP A 21 -23.27 13.36 -21.79
C TRP A 21 -22.90 13.83 -23.19
N LEU A 22 -23.32 13.09 -24.20
CA LEU A 22 -23.02 13.36 -25.60
C LEU A 22 -23.69 14.64 -26.12
N SER A 23 -24.77 15.10 -25.48
CA SER A 23 -25.52 16.32 -25.81
C SER A 23 -25.02 17.57 -25.10
N LEU A 24 -24.05 17.46 -24.17
CA LEU A 24 -23.49 18.63 -23.49
C LEU A 24 -22.68 19.50 -24.45
N ASP A 25 -22.63 20.79 -24.20
CA ASP A 25 -21.67 21.69 -24.86
C ASP A 25 -20.27 21.49 -24.32
N GLY A 26 -19.24 21.76 -25.12
CA GLY A 26 -17.86 21.50 -24.76
C GLY A 26 -17.38 22.31 -23.55
N CYS A 27 -17.89 23.53 -23.35
CA CYS A 27 -17.57 24.31 -22.16
C CYS A 27 -18.06 23.62 -20.89
N LYS A 28 -19.19 22.94 -20.97
CA LYS A 28 -19.76 22.18 -19.85
C LYS A 28 -18.99 20.91 -19.60
N VAL A 29 -18.58 20.23 -20.65
CA VAL A 29 -17.70 19.06 -20.54
C VAL A 29 -16.36 19.45 -19.90
N ALA A 30 -15.71 20.51 -20.37
CA ALA A 30 -14.49 21.02 -19.77
C ALA A 30 -14.67 21.39 -18.29
N GLU A 31 -15.76 22.11 -17.92
CA GLU A 31 -16.10 22.42 -16.53
C GLU A 31 -16.23 21.17 -15.65
N ILE A 32 -16.85 20.12 -16.18
CA ILE A 32 -16.99 18.85 -15.44
C ILE A 32 -15.64 18.16 -15.28
N LEU A 33 -14.88 18.05 -16.37
CA LEU A 33 -13.59 17.37 -16.36
C LEU A 33 -12.51 18.13 -15.57
N SER A 34 -12.66 19.43 -15.35
CA SER A 34 -11.77 20.22 -14.50
C SER A 34 -11.89 19.89 -13.00
N SER A 35 -12.98 19.22 -12.59
CA SER A 35 -13.23 18.94 -11.18
C SER A 35 -12.19 18.00 -10.55
N ASP A 36 -11.50 18.46 -9.52
CA ASP A 36 -10.60 17.63 -8.71
C ASP A 36 -11.33 16.52 -7.92
N ARG A 37 -12.67 16.56 -7.89
CA ARG A 37 -13.50 15.62 -7.13
C ARG A 37 -13.97 14.43 -7.95
N LEU A 38 -13.61 14.34 -9.23
CA LEU A 38 -13.96 13.18 -10.05
C LEU A 38 -13.39 11.91 -9.43
N GLN A 39 -14.24 10.90 -9.25
CA GLN A 39 -13.91 9.63 -8.65
C GLN A 39 -13.63 8.58 -9.73
N CYS A 40 -12.65 8.87 -10.59
CA CYS A 40 -12.23 7.98 -11.67
C CYS A 40 -10.75 8.22 -12.01
N ARG A 41 -10.14 7.28 -12.72
CA ARG A 41 -8.77 7.38 -13.22
C ARG A 41 -8.70 8.28 -14.44
N GLU A 42 -7.51 8.80 -14.74
CA GLU A 42 -7.34 9.70 -15.89
C GLU A 42 -7.59 8.98 -17.22
N GLU A 43 -7.37 7.66 -17.30
CA GLU A 43 -7.78 6.86 -18.46
C GLU A 43 -9.29 6.93 -18.71
N GLU A 44 -10.09 6.92 -17.65
CA GLU A 44 -11.56 7.02 -17.73
C GLU A 44 -12.02 8.45 -18.07
N VAL A 45 -11.28 9.46 -17.59
CA VAL A 45 -11.50 10.87 -17.98
C VAL A 45 -11.19 11.06 -19.47
N TRP A 46 -10.07 10.50 -19.97
CA TRP A 46 -9.73 10.48 -21.37
C TRP A 46 -10.82 9.81 -22.23
N MET A 47 -11.24 8.64 -21.82
CA MET A 47 -12.31 7.90 -22.53
C MET A 47 -13.63 8.67 -22.58
N ALA A 48 -13.99 9.38 -21.51
CA ALA A 48 -15.18 10.24 -21.46
C ALA A 48 -15.06 11.43 -22.41
N ALA A 49 -13.89 12.07 -22.45
CA ALA A 49 -13.61 13.20 -23.34
C ALA A 49 -13.65 12.78 -24.82
N VAL A 50 -12.96 11.69 -25.18
CA VAL A 50 -12.93 11.15 -26.53
C VAL A 50 -14.34 10.76 -27.01
N LYS A 51 -15.08 10.04 -26.18
CA LYS A 51 -16.44 9.61 -26.52
C LYS A 51 -17.37 10.77 -26.81
N TRP A 52 -17.23 11.86 -26.05
CA TRP A 52 -17.98 13.09 -26.33
C TRP A 52 -17.53 13.71 -27.66
N ALA A 53 -16.21 13.85 -27.87
CA ALA A 53 -15.65 14.47 -29.07
C ALA A 53 -16.01 13.73 -30.38
N GLU A 54 -15.97 12.40 -30.37
CA GLU A 54 -16.32 11.54 -31.51
C GLU A 54 -17.81 11.63 -31.87
N ASN A 55 -18.67 12.03 -30.92
CA ASN A 55 -20.10 12.17 -31.19
C ASN A 55 -20.46 13.54 -31.79
N GLN A 56 -19.52 14.50 -31.87
CA GLN A 56 -19.78 15.81 -32.44
C GLN A 56 -19.70 15.78 -33.97
N GLU A 57 -20.76 16.25 -34.67
CA GLU A 57 -20.76 16.35 -36.14
C GLU A 57 -19.65 17.28 -36.68
N LYS A 58 -19.36 18.34 -35.93
CA LYS A 58 -18.26 19.29 -36.21
C LYS A 58 -17.60 19.66 -34.90
N LEU A 59 -16.48 19.04 -34.61
CA LEU A 59 -15.66 19.38 -33.44
C LEU A 59 -14.79 20.60 -33.75
N ASP A 60 -14.94 21.71 -32.98
CA ASP A 60 -14.01 22.82 -33.03
C ASP A 60 -12.72 22.51 -32.29
N ASN A 61 -11.59 22.76 -32.94
CA ASN A 61 -10.26 22.52 -32.33
C ASN A 61 -10.06 23.30 -31.01
N LYS A 62 -10.61 24.52 -30.88
CA LYS A 62 -10.49 25.29 -29.65
C LYS A 62 -11.27 24.66 -28.51
N GLU A 63 -12.43 24.12 -28.83
CA GLU A 63 -13.28 23.41 -27.86
C GLU A 63 -12.62 22.10 -27.42
N TRP A 64 -12.08 21.32 -28.37
CA TRP A 64 -11.33 20.15 -28.06
C TRP A 64 -10.10 20.42 -27.17
N LEU A 65 -9.30 21.43 -27.52
CA LEU A 65 -8.13 21.80 -26.72
C LEU A 65 -8.50 22.28 -25.32
N ALA A 66 -9.64 22.96 -25.15
CA ALA A 66 -10.14 23.34 -23.83
C ALA A 66 -10.51 22.12 -22.97
N ILE A 67 -11.12 21.11 -23.57
CA ILE A 67 -11.44 19.84 -22.90
C ILE A 67 -10.18 19.04 -22.60
N LEU A 68 -9.28 18.93 -23.58
CA LEU A 68 -8.04 18.16 -23.45
C LEU A 68 -7.13 18.70 -22.33
N LYS A 69 -7.11 20.02 -22.11
CA LYS A 69 -6.38 20.67 -21.01
C LYS A 69 -6.82 20.17 -19.63
N GLU A 70 -8.05 19.70 -19.50
CA GLU A 70 -8.59 19.20 -18.23
C GLU A 70 -8.30 17.69 -18.02
N VAL A 71 -7.81 17.00 -19.04
CA VAL A 71 -7.32 15.62 -18.94
C VAL A 71 -5.85 15.65 -18.53
N ARG A 72 -5.50 14.96 -17.47
CA ARG A 72 -4.14 14.95 -16.89
C ARG A 72 -3.31 13.84 -17.54
N LEU A 73 -2.89 14.08 -18.78
CA LEU A 73 -2.22 13.10 -19.63
C LEU A 73 -0.96 12.51 -18.99
N ASP A 74 -0.22 13.32 -18.22
CA ASP A 74 1.00 12.91 -17.52
C ASP A 74 0.74 11.87 -16.40
N LEU A 75 -0.52 11.69 -16.01
CA LEU A 75 -0.95 10.74 -14.97
C LEU A 75 -1.60 9.49 -15.54
N ILE A 76 -1.73 9.39 -16.86
CA ILE A 76 -2.20 8.19 -17.55
C ILE A 76 -1.05 7.16 -17.57
N LYS A 77 -1.37 5.90 -17.31
CA LYS A 77 -0.38 4.81 -17.37
C LYS A 77 0.26 4.75 -18.75
N LEU A 78 1.58 4.58 -18.78
CA LEU A 78 2.36 4.63 -20.02
C LEU A 78 1.87 3.64 -21.08
N ASP A 79 1.52 2.42 -20.69
CA ASP A 79 1.00 1.39 -21.60
C ASP A 79 -0.35 1.77 -22.21
N PHE A 80 -1.23 2.40 -21.43
CA PHE A 80 -2.50 2.91 -21.92
C PHE A 80 -2.28 4.13 -22.83
N TYR A 81 -1.38 5.06 -22.44
CA TYR A 81 -1.05 6.23 -23.23
C TYR A 81 -0.51 5.86 -24.62
N GLU A 82 0.49 4.99 -24.69
CA GLU A 82 1.10 4.55 -25.96
C GLU A 82 0.12 3.79 -26.86
N LYS A 83 -0.86 3.11 -26.28
CA LYS A 83 -1.83 2.30 -27.01
C LYS A 83 -3.08 3.06 -27.43
N ASN A 84 -3.60 3.96 -26.57
CA ASN A 84 -4.94 4.54 -26.75
C ASN A 84 -4.94 6.07 -26.87
N VAL A 85 -3.94 6.78 -26.38
CA VAL A 85 -3.88 8.25 -26.40
C VAL A 85 -3.03 8.73 -27.55
N LYS A 86 -1.76 8.38 -27.56
CA LYS A 86 -0.76 8.85 -28.54
C LYS A 86 -1.17 8.58 -30.01
N PRO A 87 -1.66 7.39 -30.38
CA PRO A 87 -2.05 7.12 -31.76
C PRO A 87 -3.44 7.67 -32.11
N HIS A 88 -4.15 8.31 -31.20
CA HIS A 88 -5.53 8.75 -31.42
C HIS A 88 -5.58 9.97 -32.39
N PRO A 89 -6.46 9.99 -33.41
CA PRO A 89 -6.54 11.08 -34.40
C PRO A 89 -6.76 12.45 -33.78
N LEU A 90 -7.43 12.53 -32.64
CA LEU A 90 -7.67 13.79 -31.91
C LEU A 90 -6.40 14.38 -31.31
N MET A 91 -5.28 13.62 -31.24
CA MET A 91 -3.99 14.08 -30.75
C MET A 91 -3.11 14.66 -31.86
N GLU A 92 -3.36 14.39 -33.14
CA GLU A 92 -2.53 14.84 -34.27
C GLU A 92 -2.43 16.39 -34.41
N LYS A 93 -3.32 17.13 -33.76
CA LYS A 93 -3.42 18.59 -33.85
C LYS A 93 -3.04 19.32 -32.55
N THR A 94 -2.31 18.65 -31.66
CA THR A 94 -2.11 19.13 -30.27
C THR A 94 -0.65 19.32 -29.90
N GLU A 95 0.16 19.94 -30.79
CA GLU A 95 1.64 20.05 -30.65
C GLU A 95 2.14 20.80 -29.40
N ASP A 96 1.27 21.59 -28.69
CA ASP A 96 1.65 22.36 -27.50
C ASP A 96 0.69 22.06 -26.31
N HIS A 97 0.59 20.78 -25.93
CA HIS A 97 -0.37 20.41 -24.90
C HIS A 97 0.27 20.34 -23.51
N HIS A 98 -0.01 21.32 -22.67
CA HIS A 98 0.31 21.28 -21.23
C HIS A 98 -0.94 20.89 -20.43
N SER A 99 -0.95 19.68 -19.89
CA SER A 99 -1.99 19.24 -18.95
C SER A 99 -1.55 19.47 -17.50
N PRO A 100 -2.51 19.63 -16.56
CA PRO A 100 -2.16 19.66 -15.14
C PRO A 100 -1.55 18.35 -14.72
N SER A 101 -0.32 18.36 -14.18
CA SER A 101 0.36 17.17 -13.66
C SER A 101 0.05 16.87 -12.18
N VAL A 102 -0.92 17.58 -11.59
CA VAL A 102 -1.34 17.37 -10.20
C VAL A 102 -2.49 16.38 -10.15
N PRO A 103 -2.37 15.26 -9.43
CA PRO A 103 -3.43 14.27 -9.34
C PRO A 103 -4.74 14.85 -8.80
N ARG A 104 -5.89 14.32 -9.27
CA ARG A 104 -7.18 14.60 -8.64
C ARG A 104 -7.15 14.09 -7.23
N THR A 105 -7.56 14.92 -6.31
CA THR A 105 -7.47 14.59 -4.89
C THR A 105 -8.68 13.76 -4.50
N PRO A 106 -8.52 12.47 -4.16
CA PRO A 106 -9.62 11.69 -3.62
C PRO A 106 -9.97 12.22 -2.22
N PRO A 107 -11.25 12.13 -1.81
CA PRO A 107 -11.63 12.39 -0.43
C PRO A 107 -11.11 11.28 0.51
N ILE A 108 -10.68 10.17 -0.03
CA ILE A 108 -10.34 8.92 0.68
C ILE A 108 -8.96 8.43 0.25
N PHE A 109 -8.11 8.14 1.23
CA PHE A 109 -6.79 7.55 1.04
C PHE A 109 -6.68 6.23 1.77
N LEU A 110 -5.86 5.32 1.23
CA LEU A 110 -5.40 4.15 1.98
C LEU A 110 -4.04 4.46 2.59
N LEU A 111 -3.95 4.39 3.90
CA LEU A 111 -2.69 4.46 4.63
C LEU A 111 -2.19 3.03 4.88
N VAL A 112 -0.90 2.81 4.64
CA VAL A 112 -0.19 1.59 5.03
C VAL A 112 0.85 1.98 6.06
N LEU A 113 0.70 1.43 7.27
CA LEU A 113 1.40 1.88 8.46
C LEU A 113 2.37 0.82 8.95
N GLY A 114 3.62 1.20 9.16
CA GLY A 114 4.66 0.35 9.74
C GLY A 114 4.89 -0.94 8.97
N GLY A 115 5.15 -2.01 9.70
CA GLY A 115 5.48 -3.33 9.19
C GLY A 115 6.96 -3.62 9.29
N TRP A 116 7.38 -4.76 8.74
CA TRP A 116 8.74 -5.27 8.75
C TRP A 116 9.37 -5.11 7.36
N GLN A 117 10.48 -4.42 7.28
CA GLN A 117 11.33 -4.28 6.10
C GLN A 117 12.60 -5.13 6.25
N LEU A 118 13.46 -5.16 5.23
CA LEU A 118 14.80 -5.70 5.37
C LEU A 118 15.54 -4.93 6.46
N GLY A 119 15.82 -5.59 7.59
CA GLY A 119 16.53 -4.99 8.72
C GLY A 119 15.67 -4.67 9.94
N GLY A 120 14.35 -4.81 9.90
CA GLY A 120 13.51 -4.64 11.08
C GLY A 120 12.19 -3.92 10.88
N PRO A 121 11.49 -3.64 11.98
CA PRO A 121 10.26 -2.84 11.94
C PRO A 121 10.53 -1.41 11.48
N THR A 122 9.56 -0.79 10.83
CA THR A 122 9.64 0.60 10.35
C THR A 122 8.58 1.51 10.98
N SER A 123 8.88 2.81 11.06
CA SER A 123 7.91 3.86 11.41
C SER A 123 7.19 4.46 10.21
N ASP A 124 7.55 4.06 8.99
CA ASP A 124 7.03 4.66 7.77
C ASP A 124 5.52 4.50 7.62
N ILE A 125 4.89 5.55 7.12
CA ILE A 125 3.50 5.55 6.66
C ILE A 125 3.50 5.89 5.18
N SER A 126 2.97 5.00 4.35
CA SER A 126 2.77 5.23 2.91
C SER A 126 1.30 5.50 2.64
N VAL A 127 1.02 6.46 1.77
CA VAL A 127 -0.32 6.88 1.38
C VAL A 127 -0.58 6.47 -0.05
N TYR A 128 -1.63 5.71 -0.28
CA TYR A 128 -2.08 5.35 -1.62
C TYR A 128 -3.25 6.22 -2.06
N ASN A 129 -3.09 6.83 -3.23
CA ASN A 129 -4.16 7.50 -3.94
C ASN A 129 -4.79 6.51 -4.94
N PRO A 130 -5.99 5.96 -4.66
CA PRO A 130 -6.60 4.93 -5.50
C PRO A 130 -6.97 5.40 -6.90
N ARG A 131 -7.14 6.71 -7.12
CA ARG A 131 -7.55 7.28 -8.40
C ARG A 131 -6.38 7.50 -9.33
N ALA A 132 -5.22 7.89 -8.78
CA ALA A 132 -3.99 8.05 -9.55
C ALA A 132 -3.20 6.74 -9.65
N ASP A 133 -3.58 5.69 -8.88
CA ASP A 133 -2.81 4.46 -8.70
C ASP A 133 -1.35 4.76 -8.30
N MET A 134 -1.18 5.71 -7.36
CA MET A 134 0.13 6.22 -6.94
C MET A 134 0.29 6.22 -5.43
N TRP A 135 1.52 5.98 -5.00
CA TRP A 135 1.94 6.05 -3.61
C TRP A 135 2.65 7.38 -3.32
N HIS A 136 2.37 7.92 -2.14
CA HIS A 136 2.98 9.14 -1.62
C HIS A 136 3.51 8.91 -0.21
N PRO A 137 4.61 9.57 0.19
CA PRO A 137 4.98 9.63 1.60
C PRO A 137 3.92 10.43 2.37
N SER A 138 3.60 10.01 3.60
CA SER A 138 2.58 10.67 4.42
C SER A 138 3.03 12.02 5.00
N GLY A 139 4.34 12.24 5.12
CA GLY A 139 4.90 13.39 5.84
C GLY A 139 4.90 13.24 7.36
N ILE A 140 4.30 12.18 7.89
CA ILE A 140 4.35 11.80 9.29
C ILE A 140 4.84 10.37 9.46
N GLU A 141 5.28 10.02 10.65
CA GLU A 141 5.74 8.69 11.01
C GLU A 141 4.96 8.15 12.21
N LEU A 142 4.99 6.82 12.36
CA LEU A 142 4.52 6.18 13.59
C LEU A 142 5.36 6.66 14.79
N PRO A 143 4.81 6.64 16.01
CA PRO A 143 5.53 7.07 17.21
C PRO A 143 6.83 6.30 17.49
N PHE A 144 7.00 5.15 16.89
CA PHE A 144 8.19 4.28 16.91
C PHE A 144 8.10 3.24 15.80
N PRO A 145 9.22 2.59 15.38
CA PRO A 145 9.20 1.48 14.45
C PRO A 145 8.31 0.35 14.96
N TRP A 146 7.30 -0.06 14.19
CA TRP A 146 6.21 -0.90 14.69
C TRP A 146 5.73 -1.89 13.64
N ALA A 147 5.68 -3.18 14.00
CA ALA A 147 5.20 -4.26 13.15
C ALA A 147 4.22 -5.17 13.87
N TYR A 148 3.48 -5.99 13.12
CA TYR A 148 2.50 -6.95 13.65
C TYR A 148 1.39 -6.35 14.51
N MET A 149 1.23 -5.02 14.47
CA MET A 149 0.03 -4.36 15.00
C MET A 149 -1.13 -4.51 14.03
N GLU A 150 -2.32 -4.31 14.54
CA GLU A 150 -3.52 -4.18 13.71
C GLU A 150 -4.16 -2.81 13.85
N SER A 151 -4.95 -2.45 12.85
CA SER A 151 -5.73 -1.22 12.85
C SER A 151 -7.18 -1.44 12.53
N VAL A 152 -8.00 -0.55 13.06
CA VAL A 152 -9.42 -0.41 12.72
C VAL A 152 -9.76 1.06 12.60
N THR A 153 -10.78 1.38 11.80
CA THR A 153 -11.25 2.75 11.62
C THR A 153 -12.63 2.92 12.24
N HIS A 154 -12.81 3.98 13.03
CA HIS A 154 -14.09 4.39 13.56
C HIS A 154 -14.23 5.92 13.46
N ASN A 155 -15.34 6.39 12.86
CA ASN A 155 -15.63 7.81 12.67
C ASN A 155 -14.41 8.60 12.16
N ASN A 156 -13.78 8.09 11.09
CA ASN A 156 -12.60 8.71 10.45
C ASN A 156 -11.37 8.87 11.37
N ASN A 157 -11.28 8.10 12.45
CA ASN A 157 -10.09 7.94 13.28
C ASN A 157 -9.56 6.51 13.12
N ILE A 158 -8.25 6.37 13.04
CA ILE A 158 -7.56 5.09 12.97
C ILE A 158 -7.07 4.72 14.36
N TYR A 159 -7.40 3.53 14.82
CA TYR A 159 -6.96 2.97 16.09
C TYR A 159 -5.99 1.83 15.82
N LEU A 160 -4.79 1.92 16.39
CA LEU A 160 -3.70 0.95 16.23
C LEU A 160 -3.44 0.27 17.58
N ALA A 161 -3.38 -1.05 17.63
CA ALA A 161 -3.12 -1.76 18.88
C ALA A 161 -2.28 -3.02 18.69
N GLY A 162 -1.58 -3.42 19.76
CA GLY A 162 -0.75 -4.61 19.81
C GLY A 162 0.56 -4.46 19.06
N GLY A 163 1.07 -5.58 18.51
CA GLY A 163 2.31 -5.61 17.75
C GLY A 163 3.58 -5.57 18.60
N SER A 164 4.70 -5.36 17.93
CA SER A 164 6.03 -5.33 18.55
C SER A 164 6.94 -4.29 17.90
N CYS A 165 7.97 -3.90 18.66
CA CYS A 165 9.11 -3.12 18.19
C CYS A 165 10.41 -3.80 18.62
N ILE A 166 11.53 -3.34 18.08
CA ILE A 166 12.87 -3.73 18.56
C ILE A 166 13.47 -2.54 19.29
N ASN A 167 13.90 -2.76 20.55
CA ASN A 167 14.65 -1.81 21.33
C ASN A 167 15.92 -2.51 21.84
N ASP A 168 17.08 -1.93 21.54
CA ASP A 168 18.39 -2.47 21.94
C ASP A 168 18.58 -3.97 21.54
N GLY A 169 18.13 -4.32 20.32
CA GLY A 169 18.17 -5.69 19.81
C GLY A 169 17.15 -6.66 20.43
N VAL A 170 16.27 -6.19 21.31
CA VAL A 170 15.28 -7.01 22.00
C VAL A 170 13.85 -6.72 21.47
N VAL A 171 13.15 -7.78 21.07
CA VAL A 171 11.74 -7.68 20.67
C VAL A 171 10.87 -7.34 21.88
N ARG A 172 10.09 -6.29 21.80
CA ARG A 172 9.18 -5.85 22.85
C ARG A 172 7.74 -5.83 22.36
N LEU A 173 6.92 -6.66 22.99
CA LEU A 173 5.49 -6.72 22.70
C LEU A 173 4.75 -5.51 23.29
N HIS A 174 3.78 -4.99 22.53
CA HIS A 174 2.97 -3.84 22.94
C HIS A 174 1.59 -4.23 23.47
N ARG A 175 1.10 -3.40 24.40
CA ARG A 175 -0.29 -3.40 24.87
C ARG A 175 -0.99 -2.05 24.64
N ASN A 176 -0.26 -1.11 24.03
CA ASN A 176 -0.75 0.23 23.80
C ASN A 176 -1.82 0.23 22.71
N ILE A 177 -2.74 1.18 22.81
CA ILE A 177 -3.59 1.61 21.70
C ILE A 177 -3.30 3.08 21.41
N TRP A 178 -3.20 3.41 20.15
CA TRP A 178 -3.00 4.75 19.65
C TRP A 178 -4.11 5.12 18.68
N ARG A 179 -4.49 6.38 18.68
CA ARG A 179 -5.43 6.95 17.70
C ARG A 179 -4.67 7.90 16.78
N LEU A 180 -4.82 7.72 15.48
CA LEU A 180 -4.45 8.70 14.46
C LEU A 180 -5.73 9.39 14.00
N GLY A 181 -5.81 10.70 14.23
CA GLY A 181 -6.94 11.53 13.81
C GLY A 181 -6.88 11.96 12.35
N PRO A 182 -7.97 12.54 11.83
CA PRO A 182 -8.00 13.11 10.47
C PRO A 182 -7.10 14.36 10.32
N ASP A 183 -6.64 14.92 11.43
CA ASP A 183 -5.62 15.96 11.55
C ASP A 183 -4.19 15.40 11.50
N MET A 184 -4.05 14.11 11.18
CA MET A 184 -2.78 13.38 11.09
C MET A 184 -1.95 13.42 12.38
N THR A 185 -2.60 13.59 13.54
CA THR A 185 -1.93 13.58 14.86
C THR A 185 -2.14 12.26 15.60
N PHE A 186 -1.06 11.77 16.25
CA PHE A 186 -1.11 10.59 17.10
C PHE A 186 -1.46 10.93 18.53
N THR A 187 -2.44 10.25 19.09
CA THR A 187 -2.82 10.32 20.51
C THR A 187 -2.71 8.95 21.15
N LYS A 188 -1.89 8.84 22.21
CA LYS A 188 -1.82 7.63 23.01
C LYS A 188 -3.04 7.55 23.93
N LEU A 189 -3.70 6.38 23.94
CA LEU A 189 -4.90 6.11 24.74
C LEU A 189 -4.61 5.08 25.84
N SER A 190 -5.63 4.64 26.55
CA SER A 190 -5.49 3.60 27.59
C SER A 190 -5.01 2.29 26.97
N HIS A 191 -4.32 1.46 27.73
CA HIS A 191 -3.69 0.25 27.23
C HIS A 191 -4.48 -1.02 27.59
N MET A 192 -4.34 -2.09 26.78
CA MET A 192 -4.80 -3.45 27.10
C MET A 192 -4.18 -3.96 28.40
N ARG A 193 -4.81 -4.94 29.01
CA ARG A 193 -4.23 -5.66 30.16
C ARG A 193 -3.10 -6.57 29.76
N GLN A 194 -3.22 -7.22 28.59
CA GLN A 194 -2.21 -8.13 28.04
C GLN A 194 -1.45 -7.48 26.88
N ARG A 195 -0.17 -7.78 26.77
CA ARG A 195 0.61 -7.51 25.55
C ARG A 195 0.21 -8.52 24.48
N ARG A 196 0.07 -8.06 23.23
CA ARG A 196 -0.39 -8.92 22.14
C ARG A 196 0.37 -8.61 20.87
N ASN A 197 1.14 -9.56 20.37
CA ASN A 197 1.67 -9.58 19.02
C ASN A 197 0.73 -10.42 18.14
N PHE A 198 0.70 -10.20 16.81
CA PHE A 198 -0.15 -10.97 15.89
C PHE A 198 -1.65 -11.01 16.33
N VAL A 199 -2.13 -9.91 16.82
CA VAL A 199 -3.50 -9.73 17.35
C VAL A 199 -4.48 -9.52 16.20
N GLY A 200 -5.71 -10.03 16.32
CA GLY A 200 -6.82 -9.65 15.44
C GLY A 200 -7.62 -8.50 16.04
N LEU A 201 -7.87 -7.45 15.27
CA LEU A 201 -8.74 -6.34 15.64
C LEU A 201 -10.02 -6.31 14.80
N ALA A 202 -11.13 -6.01 15.43
CA ALA A 202 -12.37 -5.66 14.73
C ALA A 202 -13.12 -4.58 15.51
N GLU A 203 -13.75 -3.64 14.79
CA GLU A 203 -14.53 -2.56 15.38
C GLU A 203 -16.01 -2.77 15.05
N THR A 204 -16.87 -2.57 16.04
CA THR A 204 -18.32 -2.47 15.84
C THR A 204 -18.99 -1.70 16.97
N GLY A 205 -19.84 -0.75 16.61
CA GLY A 205 -20.67 -0.01 17.58
C GLY A 205 -19.89 0.82 18.58
N GLY A 206 -18.72 1.36 18.22
CA GLY A 206 -17.85 2.12 19.11
C GLY A 206 -17.03 1.26 20.06
N GLU A 207 -16.95 -0.05 19.81
CA GLU A 207 -16.14 -0.99 20.57
C GLU A 207 -15.11 -1.69 19.69
N ILE A 208 -13.83 -1.72 20.12
CA ILE A 208 -12.73 -2.40 19.44
C ILE A 208 -12.42 -3.68 20.19
N PHE A 209 -12.52 -4.81 19.49
CA PHE A 209 -12.22 -6.14 20.00
C PHE A 209 -10.79 -6.51 19.66
N ALA A 210 -9.93 -6.73 20.67
CA ALA A 210 -8.59 -7.26 20.54
C ALA A 210 -8.59 -8.74 20.90
N MET A 211 -8.39 -9.59 19.89
CA MET A 211 -8.61 -11.04 19.97
C MET A 211 -7.33 -11.81 19.81
N GLY A 212 -7.07 -12.76 20.70
CA GLY A 212 -5.95 -13.69 20.58
C GLY A 212 -4.59 -13.01 20.53
N GLY A 213 -3.75 -13.50 19.65
CA GLY A 213 -2.37 -13.08 19.47
C GLY A 213 -1.38 -13.92 20.27
N LEU A 214 -0.11 -13.53 20.19
CA LEU A 214 0.97 -14.06 21.00
C LEU A 214 1.20 -13.08 22.15
N GLY A 215 1.08 -13.55 23.39
CA GLY A 215 1.21 -12.72 24.58
C GLY A 215 2.24 -13.29 25.55
N GLY A 216 2.86 -12.43 26.34
CA GLY A 216 3.79 -12.83 27.40
C GLY A 216 3.47 -12.10 28.69
N GLY A 217 3.62 -12.83 29.81
CA GLY A 217 3.62 -12.50 31.23
C GLY A 217 3.03 -11.17 31.74
N VAL A 218 2.14 -11.28 32.68
CA VAL A 218 1.78 -10.21 33.62
C VAL A 218 2.92 -10.13 34.66
N GLY A 219 3.77 -9.09 34.55
CA GLY A 219 4.82 -8.83 35.54
C GLY A 219 6.24 -8.88 34.93
N GLY A 220 6.96 -7.80 35.11
CA GLY A 220 8.25 -7.44 34.53
C GLY A 220 9.46 -8.38 34.73
N THR A 221 9.32 -9.68 34.67
CA THR A 221 10.42 -10.63 34.69
C THR A 221 10.75 -11.14 33.28
N ALA A 222 12.01 -11.15 32.93
CA ALA A 222 12.58 -11.38 31.61
C ALA A 222 12.44 -12.81 31.05
N GLN A 223 11.60 -13.68 31.60
CA GLN A 223 11.25 -14.98 31.04
C GLN A 223 9.85 -14.94 30.48
N LEU A 224 9.75 -14.46 29.26
CA LEU A 224 8.53 -14.49 28.46
C LEU A 224 8.28 -15.91 27.98
N THR A 225 7.51 -16.69 28.72
CA THR A 225 6.81 -17.82 28.09
C THR A 225 5.74 -17.24 27.19
N GLU A 226 6.09 -17.02 25.94
CA GLU A 226 5.16 -16.55 24.92
C GLU A 226 4.04 -17.58 24.75
N GLN A 227 2.83 -17.17 25.04
CA GLN A 227 1.66 -18.04 24.92
C GLN A 227 0.69 -17.49 23.86
N ARG A 228 0.21 -18.38 23.01
CA ARG A 228 -0.92 -18.05 22.14
C ARG A 228 -2.17 -17.90 22.97
N LEU A 229 -2.92 -16.87 22.67
CA LEU A 229 -4.05 -16.44 23.48
C LEU A 229 -5.38 -16.81 22.82
N ASN A 230 -6.34 -17.18 23.64
CA ASN A 230 -7.77 -17.15 23.28
C ASN A 230 -8.50 -16.00 23.97
N SER A 231 -7.84 -15.27 24.86
CA SER A 231 -8.42 -14.14 25.58
C SER A 231 -8.81 -13.02 24.62
N VAL A 232 -9.87 -12.30 24.99
CA VAL A 232 -10.37 -11.15 24.25
C VAL A 232 -10.59 -9.98 25.18
N GLU A 233 -10.07 -8.83 24.79
CA GLU A 233 -10.29 -7.56 25.44
C GLU A 233 -11.09 -6.64 24.52
N VAL A 234 -11.97 -5.84 25.09
CA VAL A 234 -12.79 -4.88 24.34
C VAL A 234 -12.52 -3.48 24.87
N TYR A 235 -12.18 -2.60 23.97
CA TYR A 235 -11.99 -1.18 24.21
C TYR A 235 -13.26 -0.41 23.85
N ASN A 236 -13.79 0.33 24.81
CA ASN A 236 -14.87 1.28 24.57
C ASN A 236 -14.27 2.63 24.20
N ILE A 237 -14.56 3.11 23.00
CA ILE A 237 -13.97 4.32 22.44
C ILE A 237 -14.36 5.55 23.24
N ASP A 238 -15.62 5.70 23.59
CA ASP A 238 -16.14 6.88 24.30
C ASP A 238 -15.61 6.99 25.73
N LYS A 239 -15.42 5.83 26.40
CA LYS A 239 -14.97 5.77 27.78
C LYS A 239 -13.46 5.70 27.93
N ASN A 240 -12.72 5.45 26.83
CA ASN A 240 -11.27 5.21 26.84
C ASN A 240 -10.88 4.10 27.84
N GLN A 241 -11.62 2.97 27.86
CA GLN A 241 -11.45 1.90 28.85
C GLN A 241 -11.51 0.52 28.19
N TRP A 242 -10.63 -0.37 28.69
CA TRP A 242 -10.60 -1.79 28.33
C TRP A 242 -11.35 -2.65 29.35
N ARG A 243 -12.03 -3.67 28.86
CA ARG A 243 -12.64 -4.74 29.66
C ARG A 243 -12.37 -6.10 29.06
N ASN A 244 -12.29 -7.15 29.89
CA ASN A 244 -12.26 -8.51 29.42
C ASN A 244 -13.69 -8.97 29.07
N ILE A 245 -13.78 -9.82 28.07
CA ILE A 245 -14.97 -10.60 27.76
C ILE A 245 -14.64 -12.09 27.75
N SER A 246 -15.63 -12.94 27.50
CA SER A 246 -15.43 -14.39 27.36
C SER A 246 -14.36 -14.68 26.31
N PRO A 247 -13.42 -15.60 26.59
CA PRO A 247 -12.41 -15.99 25.63
C PRO A 247 -13.03 -16.75 24.46
N MET A 248 -12.33 -16.77 23.31
CA MET A 248 -12.61 -17.67 22.19
C MET A 248 -12.49 -19.14 22.61
N ASN A 249 -13.11 -20.03 21.87
CA ASN A 249 -13.01 -21.47 22.12
C ASN A 249 -11.60 -22.02 21.79
N LYS A 250 -10.87 -21.35 20.88
CA LYS A 250 -9.52 -21.75 20.45
C LYS A 250 -8.50 -20.66 20.66
N VAL A 251 -7.28 -21.04 21.02
CA VAL A 251 -6.12 -20.15 20.98
C VAL A 251 -5.78 -19.84 19.53
N ARG A 252 -5.38 -18.58 19.25
CA ARG A 252 -5.03 -18.13 17.90
C ARG A 252 -4.05 -16.96 17.97
N SER A 253 -2.92 -17.08 17.31
CA SER A 253 -2.13 -15.94 16.83
C SER A 253 -2.34 -15.77 15.32
N ASP A 254 -1.96 -14.63 14.73
CA ASP A 254 -2.01 -14.40 13.28
C ASP A 254 -3.37 -14.64 12.63
N LEU A 255 -4.40 -14.37 13.39
CA LEU A 255 -5.77 -14.54 12.94
C LEU A 255 -6.22 -13.32 12.13
N GLY A 256 -7.09 -13.57 11.16
CA GLY A 256 -7.90 -12.53 10.55
C GLY A 256 -9.10 -12.18 11.43
N ALA A 257 -9.48 -10.91 11.43
CA ALA A 257 -10.65 -10.43 12.17
C ALA A 257 -11.44 -9.43 11.34
N ALA A 258 -12.75 -9.46 11.46
CA ALA A 258 -13.63 -8.46 10.86
C ALA A 258 -14.99 -8.43 11.56
N ALA A 259 -15.69 -7.32 11.45
CA ALA A 259 -17.08 -7.18 11.86
C ALA A 259 -18.00 -7.16 10.63
N VAL A 260 -18.99 -8.06 10.60
CA VAL A 260 -19.99 -8.15 9.54
C VAL A 260 -21.36 -7.88 10.16
N LYS A 261 -22.03 -6.80 9.74
CA LYS A 261 -23.33 -6.38 10.27
C LYS A 261 -23.40 -6.38 11.79
N GLY A 262 -22.38 -5.80 12.45
CA GLY A 262 -22.32 -5.69 13.91
C GLY A 262 -21.92 -6.98 14.64
N THR A 263 -21.56 -8.04 13.94
CA THR A 263 -21.08 -9.30 14.51
C THR A 263 -19.58 -9.46 14.26
N VAL A 264 -18.82 -9.68 15.33
CA VAL A 264 -17.36 -9.87 15.26
C VAL A 264 -17.03 -11.33 14.96
N PHE A 265 -16.10 -11.53 14.03
CA PHE A 265 -15.57 -12.83 13.61
C PHE A 265 -14.06 -12.91 13.85
N ALA A 266 -13.61 -14.06 14.33
CA ALA A 266 -12.21 -14.48 14.42
C ALA A 266 -12.00 -15.65 13.44
N VAL A 267 -11.06 -15.49 12.51
CA VAL A 267 -10.91 -16.35 11.32
C VAL A 267 -9.49 -16.91 11.26
N GLY A 268 -9.36 -18.22 11.15
CA GLY A 268 -8.06 -18.85 10.95
C GLY A 268 -7.09 -18.58 12.11
N GLY A 269 -5.84 -18.31 11.75
CA GLY A 269 -4.72 -18.13 12.66
C GLY A 269 -3.92 -19.41 12.90
N PHE A 270 -3.00 -19.35 13.85
CA PHE A 270 -2.13 -20.45 14.26
C PHE A 270 -2.40 -20.84 15.72
N ASP A 271 -2.60 -22.13 15.96
CA ASP A 271 -2.97 -22.62 17.28
C ASP A 271 -1.77 -23.07 18.17
N GLY A 272 -0.57 -22.99 17.61
CA GLY A 272 0.66 -23.43 18.24
C GLY A 272 1.25 -24.70 17.60
N VAL A 273 0.44 -25.36 16.78
CA VAL A 273 0.84 -26.58 16.05
C VAL A 273 0.55 -26.45 14.57
N ASN A 274 -0.64 -25.92 14.20
CA ASN A 274 -1.07 -25.84 12.82
C ASN A 274 -1.84 -24.55 12.51
N PRO A 275 -1.76 -24.07 11.26
CA PRO A 275 -2.72 -23.11 10.74
C PRO A 275 -4.12 -23.66 10.81
N THR A 276 -5.03 -22.92 11.41
CA THR A 276 -6.41 -23.41 11.63
C THR A 276 -7.38 -22.90 10.56
N ARG A 277 -8.32 -23.75 10.15
CA ARG A 277 -9.44 -23.37 9.29
C ARG A 277 -10.70 -22.97 10.07
N SER A 278 -10.62 -23.01 11.39
CA SER A 278 -11.78 -22.73 12.25
C SER A 278 -12.12 -21.24 12.27
N VAL A 279 -13.40 -20.95 12.39
CA VAL A 279 -13.97 -19.60 12.47
C VAL A 279 -14.89 -19.53 13.67
N GLU A 280 -14.81 -18.42 14.40
CA GLU A 280 -15.68 -18.16 15.54
C GLU A 280 -16.35 -16.79 15.40
N ARG A 281 -17.60 -16.69 15.87
CA ARG A 281 -18.28 -15.42 15.99
C ARG A 281 -18.64 -15.11 17.44
N TYR A 282 -18.55 -13.86 17.81
CA TYR A 282 -19.02 -13.37 19.11
C TYR A 282 -20.53 -13.13 19.08
N CYS A 283 -21.22 -13.59 20.12
CA CYS A 283 -22.63 -13.33 20.31
C CYS A 283 -22.82 -12.35 21.49
N PRO A 284 -23.07 -11.05 21.27
CA PRO A 284 -23.22 -10.07 22.35
C PRO A 284 -24.35 -10.39 23.32
N LYS A 285 -25.43 -11.01 22.84
CA LYS A 285 -26.61 -11.36 23.67
C LYS A 285 -26.28 -12.40 24.74
N THR A 286 -25.42 -13.35 24.44
CA THR A 286 -25.04 -14.43 25.39
C THR A 286 -23.65 -14.20 25.99
N GLY A 287 -22.88 -13.23 25.47
CA GLY A 287 -21.52 -12.99 25.89
C GLY A 287 -20.56 -14.14 25.54
N THR A 288 -20.86 -14.97 24.54
CA THR A 288 -20.09 -16.19 24.22
C THR A 288 -19.65 -16.24 22.78
N TRP A 289 -18.57 -16.98 22.50
CA TRP A 289 -18.12 -17.32 21.18
C TRP A 289 -18.74 -18.62 20.69
N ARG A 290 -19.08 -18.65 19.38
CA ARG A 290 -19.64 -19.84 18.72
C ARG A 290 -18.82 -20.19 17.49
N LEU A 291 -18.52 -21.48 17.33
CA LEU A 291 -17.92 -22.01 16.12
C LEU A 291 -18.87 -21.85 14.93
N MET A 292 -18.32 -21.48 13.81
CA MET A 292 -18.98 -21.29 12.52
C MET A 292 -18.49 -22.36 11.52
N PRO A 293 -19.14 -22.51 10.36
CA PRO A 293 -18.59 -23.31 9.28
C PRO A 293 -17.14 -22.96 9.01
N GLN A 294 -16.31 -23.99 8.84
CA GLN A 294 -14.87 -23.85 8.65
C GLN A 294 -14.56 -23.45 7.21
N MET A 295 -13.43 -22.73 7.02
CA MET A 295 -12.81 -22.55 5.72
C MET A 295 -12.37 -23.89 5.12
N ALA A 296 -12.15 -23.95 3.82
CA ALA A 296 -11.59 -25.11 3.14
C ALA A 296 -10.11 -25.29 3.51
N ILE A 297 -9.36 -24.19 3.69
CA ILE A 297 -7.91 -24.19 3.94
C ILE A 297 -7.64 -23.55 5.30
N GLY A 298 -6.70 -24.15 6.09
CA GLY A 298 -6.12 -23.50 7.28
C GLY A 298 -5.25 -22.32 6.85
N ARG A 299 -5.36 -21.18 7.55
CA ARG A 299 -4.67 -19.95 7.15
C ARG A 299 -4.12 -19.23 8.37
N SER A 300 -2.81 -19.14 8.49
CA SER A 300 -2.10 -18.27 9.43
C SER A 300 -1.62 -17.01 8.72
N GLY A 301 -1.61 -15.86 9.39
CA GLY A 301 -1.30 -14.57 8.75
C GLY A 301 -2.31 -14.17 7.66
N VAL A 302 -3.54 -14.67 7.76
CA VAL A 302 -4.67 -14.35 6.90
C VAL A 302 -5.20 -12.95 7.21
N LYS A 303 -5.63 -12.21 6.21
CA LYS A 303 -6.33 -10.93 6.42
C LYS A 303 -7.80 -11.03 6.05
N CYS A 304 -8.60 -10.33 6.83
CA CYS A 304 -10.05 -10.32 6.65
C CYS A 304 -10.58 -8.92 6.38
N ALA A 305 -11.62 -8.87 5.57
CA ALA A 305 -12.42 -7.67 5.32
C ALA A 305 -13.91 -8.04 5.29
N SER A 306 -14.77 -7.04 5.41
CA SER A 306 -16.23 -7.23 5.32
C SER A 306 -16.81 -6.39 4.20
N LEU A 307 -17.70 -7.00 3.40
CA LEU A 307 -18.45 -6.33 2.35
C LEU A 307 -19.93 -6.68 2.44
N GLY A 308 -20.73 -5.77 2.96
CA GLY A 308 -22.16 -6.02 3.18
C GLY A 308 -22.42 -7.17 4.16
N SER A 309 -22.89 -8.32 3.67
CA SER A 309 -23.09 -9.56 4.46
C SER A 309 -21.95 -10.57 4.32
N LEU A 310 -20.90 -10.19 3.59
CA LEU A 310 -19.81 -11.09 3.24
C LEU A 310 -18.61 -10.85 4.15
N LEU A 311 -17.98 -11.94 4.60
CA LEU A 311 -16.71 -11.96 5.28
C LEU A 311 -15.67 -12.55 4.32
N LEU A 312 -14.63 -11.81 4.03
CA LEU A 312 -13.55 -12.20 3.13
C LEU A 312 -12.33 -12.61 3.95
N ALA A 313 -11.69 -13.70 3.57
CA ALA A 313 -10.44 -14.20 4.16
C ALA A 313 -9.44 -14.45 3.03
N VAL A 314 -8.36 -13.69 2.98
CA VAL A 314 -7.43 -13.66 1.81
C VAL A 314 -6.02 -14.03 2.26
N GLY A 315 -5.34 -14.83 1.43
CA GLY A 315 -3.97 -15.24 1.63
C GLY A 315 -3.73 -16.09 2.89
N GLY A 316 -2.56 -15.90 3.48
CA GLY A 316 -2.09 -16.64 4.64
C GLY A 316 -1.10 -17.75 4.29
N TRP A 317 -0.75 -18.53 5.31
CA TRP A 317 0.11 -19.71 5.23
C TRP A 317 -0.67 -20.95 5.69
N ASP A 318 -0.57 -22.06 4.94
CA ASP A 318 -1.33 -23.29 5.19
C ASP A 318 -0.56 -24.37 5.98
N GLY A 319 0.65 -24.05 6.37
CA GLY A 319 1.60 -24.98 7.01
C GLY A 319 2.68 -25.48 6.07
N ALA A 320 2.51 -25.31 4.74
CA ALA A 320 3.47 -25.72 3.74
C ALA A 320 3.91 -24.57 2.82
N LYS A 321 2.96 -23.71 2.43
CA LYS A 321 3.20 -22.60 1.49
C LYS A 321 2.39 -21.37 1.81
N ARG A 322 2.84 -20.21 1.32
CA ARG A 322 2.04 -18.98 1.28
C ARG A 322 0.96 -19.12 0.21
N LEU A 323 -0.20 -18.53 0.47
CA LEU A 323 -1.41 -18.75 -0.33
C LEU A 323 -1.68 -17.56 -1.26
N THR A 324 -2.04 -17.87 -2.50
CA THR A 324 -2.68 -16.94 -3.44
C THR A 324 -4.19 -16.88 -3.24
N SER A 325 -4.76 -17.97 -2.73
CA SER A 325 -6.20 -18.14 -2.61
C SER A 325 -6.83 -17.30 -1.51
N GLY A 326 -8.09 -16.92 -1.74
CA GLY A 326 -8.98 -16.37 -0.73
C GLY A 326 -10.29 -17.14 -0.65
N GLU A 327 -11.00 -16.96 0.45
CA GLU A 327 -12.33 -17.53 0.66
C GLU A 327 -13.29 -16.45 1.12
N ILE A 328 -14.55 -16.55 0.70
CA ILE A 328 -15.63 -15.64 1.03
C ILE A 328 -16.75 -16.40 1.73
N PHE A 329 -17.14 -15.94 2.89
CA PHE A 329 -18.24 -16.48 3.68
C PHE A 329 -19.46 -15.58 3.58
N ASP A 330 -20.55 -16.14 3.12
CA ASP A 330 -21.83 -15.47 3.13
C ASP A 330 -22.57 -15.77 4.48
N THR A 331 -22.69 -14.75 5.30
CA THR A 331 -23.33 -14.87 6.62
C THR A 331 -24.84 -15.14 6.55
N ALA A 332 -25.48 -14.91 5.40
CA ALA A 332 -26.90 -15.19 5.20
C ALA A 332 -27.13 -16.67 4.88
N THR A 333 -26.24 -17.27 4.07
CA THR A 333 -26.36 -18.69 3.66
C THR A 333 -25.49 -19.63 4.50
N ASN A 334 -24.59 -19.11 5.33
CA ASN A 334 -23.61 -19.86 6.13
C ASN A 334 -22.68 -20.75 5.26
N LYS A 335 -22.29 -20.30 4.07
CA LYS A 335 -21.45 -21.06 3.15
C LYS A 335 -20.18 -20.30 2.78
N TRP A 336 -19.07 -21.06 2.66
CA TRP A 336 -17.81 -20.61 2.10
C TRP A 336 -17.74 -20.91 0.61
N ARG A 337 -17.08 -20.04 -0.16
CA ARG A 337 -16.70 -20.27 -1.55
C ARG A 337 -15.34 -19.62 -1.79
N PHE A 338 -14.59 -20.08 -2.79
CA PHE A 338 -13.31 -19.46 -3.14
C PHE A 338 -13.50 -18.11 -3.84
N LEU A 339 -12.59 -17.20 -3.58
CA LEU A 339 -12.29 -16.03 -4.39
C LEU A 339 -11.36 -16.44 -5.54
N PRO A 340 -11.21 -15.61 -6.60
CA PRO A 340 -10.13 -15.78 -7.54
C PRO A 340 -8.78 -15.69 -6.82
N ASP A 341 -7.77 -16.38 -7.36
CA ASP A 341 -6.44 -16.35 -6.78
C ASP A 341 -5.72 -15.03 -7.11
N MET A 342 -4.97 -14.49 -6.14
CA MET A 342 -4.00 -13.43 -6.36
C MET A 342 -2.85 -13.95 -7.25
N GLU A 343 -2.13 -13.06 -7.89
CA GLU A 343 -0.90 -13.40 -8.59
C GLU A 343 0.22 -13.75 -7.59
N THR A 344 0.33 -12.96 -6.50
CA THR A 344 1.39 -13.09 -5.51
C THR A 344 0.92 -13.89 -4.29
N PRO A 345 1.57 -15.03 -3.95
CA PRO A 345 1.31 -15.71 -2.68
C PRO A 345 1.79 -14.86 -1.52
N ARG A 346 0.94 -14.69 -0.49
CA ARG A 346 1.31 -13.83 0.64
C ARG A 346 0.63 -14.22 1.96
N SER A 347 1.38 -14.08 3.06
CA SER A 347 0.88 -14.02 4.42
C SER A 347 1.25 -12.67 5.04
N ASN A 348 0.68 -12.31 6.19
CA ASN A 348 1.00 -11.07 6.90
C ASN A 348 1.01 -9.82 5.99
N HIS A 349 0.18 -9.81 4.97
CA HIS A 349 -0.12 -8.65 4.15
C HIS A 349 -1.16 -7.78 4.85
N THR A 350 -1.53 -6.65 4.27
CA THR A 350 -2.71 -5.92 4.72
C THR A 350 -3.80 -5.95 3.66
N LEU A 351 -5.05 -5.83 4.10
CA LEU A 351 -6.24 -5.92 3.25
C LEU A 351 -7.21 -4.79 3.60
N ALA A 352 -7.62 -4.03 2.61
CA ALA A 352 -8.54 -2.92 2.79
C ALA A 352 -9.62 -2.89 1.71
N LEU A 353 -10.76 -2.28 2.04
CA LEU A 353 -11.78 -1.88 1.08
C LEU A 353 -11.67 -0.38 0.84
N VAL A 354 -11.33 0.02 -0.37
CA VAL A 354 -11.23 1.41 -0.79
C VAL A 354 -12.18 1.63 -1.96
N GLU A 355 -13.17 2.51 -1.80
CA GLU A 355 -14.17 2.83 -2.83
C GLU A 355 -14.84 1.59 -3.45
N GLY A 356 -15.03 0.53 -2.64
CA GLY A 356 -15.66 -0.73 -3.06
C GLY A 356 -14.68 -1.77 -3.64
N SER A 357 -13.44 -1.41 -3.94
CA SER A 357 -12.40 -2.35 -4.37
C SER A 357 -11.67 -2.96 -3.18
N LEU A 358 -11.45 -4.27 -3.22
CA LEU A 358 -10.63 -4.97 -2.23
C LEU A 358 -9.17 -4.90 -2.65
N ILE A 359 -8.32 -4.37 -1.78
CA ILE A 359 -6.90 -4.14 -2.06
C ILE A 359 -6.05 -4.98 -1.11
N ALA A 360 -5.15 -5.80 -1.65
CA ALA A 360 -4.14 -6.55 -0.92
C ALA A 360 -2.76 -5.90 -1.11
N VAL A 361 -2.09 -5.56 -0.01
CA VAL A 361 -0.85 -4.76 -0.05
C VAL A 361 0.26 -5.43 0.74
N GLY A 362 1.43 -5.58 0.11
CA GLY A 362 2.62 -6.11 0.76
C GLY A 362 2.47 -7.55 1.23
N GLY A 363 3.08 -7.89 2.35
CA GLY A 363 3.11 -9.21 2.95
C GLY A 363 4.41 -9.95 2.73
N TYR A 364 4.45 -11.20 3.16
CA TYR A 364 5.59 -12.11 3.08
C TYR A 364 5.31 -13.24 2.10
N GLN A 365 6.22 -13.46 1.14
CA GLN A 365 6.05 -14.46 0.06
C GLN A 365 6.59 -15.84 0.43
N GLY A 366 7.36 -15.93 1.51
CA GLY A 366 8.06 -17.15 1.95
C GLY A 366 9.57 -16.98 1.97
N THR A 367 10.13 -16.06 1.20
CA THR A 367 11.57 -15.73 1.20
C THR A 367 11.79 -14.28 1.62
N ASN A 368 10.98 -13.35 1.11
CA ASN A 368 11.14 -11.90 1.34
C ASN A 368 9.80 -11.20 1.50
N PRO A 369 9.78 -10.04 2.16
CA PRO A 369 8.66 -9.10 2.07
C PRO A 369 8.43 -8.67 0.62
N THR A 370 7.20 -8.33 0.27
CA THR A 370 6.83 -7.89 -1.08
C THR A 370 6.33 -6.45 -1.10
N SER A 371 6.56 -5.76 -2.22
CA SER A 371 5.95 -4.46 -2.53
C SER A 371 4.72 -4.57 -3.43
N HIS A 372 4.32 -5.76 -3.82
CA HIS A 372 3.20 -5.97 -4.73
C HIS A 372 1.89 -5.53 -4.10
N VAL A 373 1.07 -4.90 -4.92
CA VAL A 373 -0.29 -4.45 -4.62
C VAL A 373 -1.23 -5.01 -5.66
N GLU A 374 -2.31 -5.60 -5.21
CA GLU A 374 -3.32 -6.19 -6.09
C GLU A 374 -4.72 -5.73 -5.68
N LEU A 375 -5.55 -5.42 -6.67
CA LEU A 375 -6.95 -5.03 -6.52
C LEU A 375 -7.85 -6.14 -7.06
N LEU A 376 -8.91 -6.47 -6.33
CA LEU A 376 -9.93 -7.39 -6.83
C LEU A 376 -10.89 -6.65 -7.76
N ASP A 377 -10.83 -6.99 -9.03
CA ASP A 377 -11.80 -6.61 -10.05
C ASP A 377 -13.04 -7.53 -9.89
N TRP A 378 -14.13 -6.98 -9.34
CA TRP A 378 -15.36 -7.73 -9.11
C TRP A 378 -16.09 -8.12 -10.39
N ASP A 379 -16.00 -7.28 -11.41
CA ASP A 379 -16.67 -7.50 -12.71
C ASP A 379 -15.93 -8.57 -13.54
N GLY A 380 -14.59 -8.46 -13.59
CA GLY A 380 -13.75 -9.45 -14.24
C GLY A 380 -13.49 -10.71 -13.40
N TRP A 381 -13.90 -10.71 -12.13
CA TRP A 381 -13.68 -11.79 -11.15
C TRP A 381 -12.22 -12.26 -11.10
N ARG A 382 -11.30 -11.30 -11.00
CA ARG A 382 -9.86 -11.53 -11.00
C ARG A 382 -9.13 -10.46 -10.17
N TRP A 383 -7.93 -10.79 -9.71
CA TRP A 383 -7.02 -9.79 -9.17
C TRP A 383 -6.24 -9.13 -10.30
N VAL A 384 -6.00 -7.84 -10.17
CA VAL A 384 -5.20 -7.03 -11.09
C VAL A 384 -4.12 -6.28 -10.33
N SER A 385 -2.92 -6.20 -10.92
CA SER A 385 -1.82 -5.45 -10.34
C SER A 385 -2.12 -3.96 -10.27
N ALA A 386 -1.69 -3.31 -9.19
CA ALA A 386 -1.75 -1.88 -8.97
C ALA A 386 -0.35 -1.31 -8.71
N GLY A 387 -0.26 0.00 -8.50
CA GLY A 387 0.99 0.70 -8.19
C GLY A 387 1.69 0.08 -6.98
N ARG A 388 2.97 -0.28 -7.11
CA ARG A 388 3.74 -0.96 -6.07
C ARG A 388 4.01 -0.05 -4.89
N LEU A 389 4.06 -0.62 -3.67
CA LEU A 389 4.61 0.06 -2.49
C LEU A 389 6.03 0.58 -2.78
N PRO A 390 6.40 1.74 -2.26
CA PRO A 390 7.77 2.27 -2.39
C PRO A 390 8.82 1.29 -1.85
N TRP A 391 8.50 0.59 -0.77
CA TRP A 391 9.38 -0.39 -0.12
C TRP A 391 8.63 -1.67 0.23
N PRO A 392 9.24 -2.87 0.02
CA PRO A 392 8.65 -4.14 0.44
C PRO A 392 8.39 -4.17 1.94
N ARG A 393 7.23 -4.68 2.37
CA ARG A 393 6.83 -4.77 3.78
C ARG A 393 6.07 -6.04 4.07
N SER A 394 6.43 -6.70 5.15
CA SER A 394 5.65 -7.75 5.81
C SER A 394 5.00 -7.20 7.08
N ALA A 395 3.88 -7.75 7.47
CA ALA A 395 3.14 -7.38 8.69
C ALA A 395 2.87 -5.87 8.88
N PRO A 396 2.58 -5.10 7.80
CA PRO A 396 2.02 -3.78 7.97
C PRO A 396 0.55 -3.89 8.35
N THR A 397 -0.01 -2.80 8.85
CA THR A 397 -1.47 -2.64 8.88
C THR A 397 -1.91 -1.55 7.91
N SER A 398 -3.20 -1.51 7.58
CA SER A 398 -3.74 -0.45 6.73
C SER A 398 -5.08 0.05 7.20
N ALA A 399 -5.33 1.31 6.92
CA ALA A 399 -6.59 1.95 7.23
C ALA A 399 -6.99 2.93 6.13
N VAL A 400 -8.29 3.08 5.96
CA VAL A 400 -8.87 4.05 5.04
C VAL A 400 -9.27 5.29 5.82
N ILE A 401 -8.84 6.46 5.36
CA ILE A 401 -9.12 7.74 6.00
C ILE A 401 -9.55 8.77 4.96
N ALA A 402 -10.49 9.63 5.34
CA ALA A 402 -10.88 10.81 4.57
C ALA A 402 -10.31 12.06 5.24
N THR A 403 -9.37 12.74 4.60
CA THR A 403 -8.75 13.95 5.17
C THR A 403 -8.42 14.99 4.10
N ALA A 404 -8.92 16.20 4.31
CA ALA A 404 -8.63 17.34 3.45
C ALA A 404 -7.19 17.85 3.62
N GLN A 405 -6.62 17.69 4.82
CA GLN A 405 -5.25 18.11 5.11
C GLN A 405 -4.25 17.32 4.29
N LEU A 406 -4.33 15.99 4.30
CA LEU A 406 -3.44 15.14 3.52
C LEU A 406 -3.60 15.39 2.00
N ALA A 407 -4.83 15.68 1.57
CA ALA A 407 -5.11 16.05 0.20
C ALA A 407 -4.36 17.33 -0.22
N GLU A 408 -4.35 18.35 0.62
CA GLU A 408 -3.64 19.60 0.34
C GLU A 408 -2.12 19.43 0.41
N GLU A 409 -1.61 18.70 1.39
CA GLU A 409 -0.17 18.40 1.50
C GLU A 409 0.36 17.67 0.26
N ILE A 410 -0.39 16.71 -0.28
CA ILE A 410 -0.04 16.02 -1.52
C ILE A 410 -0.01 17.00 -2.69
N ARG A 411 -1.00 17.87 -2.81
CA ARG A 411 -1.04 18.90 -3.87
C ARG A 411 0.13 19.85 -3.80
N GLU A 412 0.46 20.35 -2.61
CA GLU A 412 1.56 21.30 -2.41
C GLU A 412 2.90 20.67 -2.79
N ARG A 413 3.13 19.40 -2.45
CA ARG A 413 4.36 18.68 -2.84
C ARG A 413 4.49 18.52 -4.35
N PHE A 414 3.39 18.23 -5.05
CA PHE A 414 3.42 18.16 -6.52
C PHE A 414 3.74 19.54 -7.14
N ARG A 415 3.24 20.63 -6.56
CA ARG A 415 3.56 21.99 -7.01
C ARG A 415 5.04 22.32 -6.77
N SER A 416 5.57 22.00 -5.61
CA SER A 416 6.98 22.27 -5.24
C SER A 416 7.95 21.48 -6.12
N ASN A 417 7.73 20.19 -6.32
CA ASN A 417 8.57 19.36 -7.17
C ASN A 417 8.59 19.83 -8.64
N ARG A 418 7.48 20.39 -9.11
CA ARG A 418 7.42 20.96 -10.47
C ARG A 418 8.26 22.24 -10.58
N THR A 419 8.22 23.10 -9.56
CA THR A 419 9.01 24.33 -9.52
C THR A 419 10.50 24.01 -9.47
N GLU A 420 10.92 23.03 -8.65
CA GLU A 420 12.32 22.59 -8.60
C GLU A 420 12.79 21.99 -9.92
N LYS A 421 12.04 21.08 -10.54
CA LYS A 421 12.38 20.52 -11.85
C LYS A 421 12.42 21.57 -12.96
N SER A 422 11.52 22.54 -12.93
CA SER A 422 11.55 23.65 -13.89
C SER A 422 12.77 24.54 -13.71
N LEU A 423 13.20 24.77 -12.46
CA LEU A 423 14.42 25.52 -12.15
C LEU A 423 15.69 24.71 -12.50
N GLU A 424 15.70 23.39 -12.29
CA GLU A 424 16.79 22.51 -12.73
C GLU A 424 16.92 22.45 -14.26
N MET A 425 15.79 22.38 -14.99
CA MET A 425 15.80 22.42 -16.46
C MET A 425 16.30 23.77 -16.98
N LEU A 426 15.84 24.90 -16.40
CA LEU A 426 16.32 26.22 -16.78
C LEU A 426 17.82 26.41 -16.49
N SER A 427 18.32 25.87 -15.38
CA SER A 427 19.75 25.91 -15.05
C SER A 427 20.62 25.00 -15.96
N GLN A 428 20.05 23.92 -16.48
CA GLN A 428 20.70 23.05 -17.45
C GLN A 428 20.73 23.70 -18.85
N GLU A 429 19.63 24.33 -19.26
CA GLU A 429 19.59 25.11 -20.51
C GLU A 429 20.56 26.31 -20.47
N GLU A 430 20.68 27.05 -19.34
CA GLU A 430 21.65 28.10 -19.15
C GLU A 430 23.10 27.58 -19.15
N GLN A 431 23.37 26.38 -18.63
CA GLN A 431 24.69 25.74 -18.66
C GLN A 431 25.06 25.22 -20.05
N GLU A 432 24.10 24.63 -20.78
CA GLU A 432 24.35 24.21 -22.19
C GLU A 432 24.59 25.39 -23.10
N ASP A 433 23.94 26.55 -22.90
CA ASP A 433 24.21 27.78 -23.65
C ASP A 433 25.59 28.38 -23.28
N ASP A 434 26.00 28.37 -22.01
CA ASP A 434 27.33 28.85 -21.58
C ASP A 434 28.46 27.94 -22.11
N ASP A 435 28.29 26.61 -22.09
CA ASP A 435 29.23 25.64 -22.67
C ASP A 435 29.33 25.78 -24.21
N PHE A 436 28.20 26.03 -24.89
CA PHE A 436 28.18 26.29 -26.34
C PHE A 436 28.95 27.59 -26.71
N PHE A 437 28.81 28.64 -25.90
CA PHE A 437 29.57 29.87 -26.10
C PHE A 437 31.05 29.70 -25.74
N ALA A 438 31.41 28.89 -24.75
CA ALA A 438 32.81 28.60 -24.41
C ALA A 438 33.51 27.82 -25.53
N ASP A 439 32.86 26.77 -26.07
CA ASP A 439 33.37 26.00 -27.21
C ASP A 439 33.53 26.88 -28.48
N LEU A 440 32.61 27.82 -28.73
CA LEU A 440 32.68 28.75 -29.85
C LEU A 440 33.83 29.76 -29.68
N PHE A 441 34.18 30.18 -28.47
CA PHE A 441 35.33 31.04 -28.18
C PHE A 441 36.65 30.30 -28.29
N ASP A 442 36.73 29.02 -27.97
CA ASP A 442 37.92 28.18 -28.16
C ASP A 442 38.17 27.86 -29.63
N GLU A 443 37.12 27.66 -30.45
CA GLU A 443 37.29 27.54 -31.91
C GLU A 443 37.76 28.84 -32.59
N ILE A 444 37.39 30.02 -32.09
CA ILE A 444 37.80 31.31 -32.63
C ILE A 444 39.23 31.67 -32.20
N SER A 445 39.67 31.19 -31.02
CA SER A 445 41.04 31.46 -30.52
C SER A 445 42.14 30.55 -31.08
N SER A 446 41.75 29.43 -31.72
CA SER A 446 42.67 28.44 -32.28
C SER A 446 43.01 28.64 -33.76
N SER A 447 42.54 29.75 -34.42
CA SER A 447 42.72 30.01 -35.83
C SER A 447 43.83 31.01 -36.20
N ASP A 448 44.61 31.54 -35.25
CA ASP A 448 45.77 32.39 -35.52
C ASP A 448 46.96 31.86 -34.74
N ASP A 449 47.77 31.01 -35.34
CA ASP A 449 49.23 30.99 -35.28
C ASP A 449 49.81 29.75 -36.00
N GLU A 450 50.01 29.84 -37.27
CA GLU A 450 51.04 29.05 -38.01
C GLU A 450 52.38 29.69 -37.78
N GLU A 451 53.26 29.10 -36.98
CA GLU A 451 54.72 29.20 -37.17
C GLU A 451 55.39 27.86 -36.99
N GLU A 452 56.02 27.42 -38.09
CA GLU A 452 56.90 26.27 -38.17
C GLU A 452 58.10 26.42 -37.25
N ASP A 453 58.53 25.40 -36.54
CA ASP A 453 59.94 25.01 -36.56
C ASP A 453 60.18 23.57 -36.12
N PHE A 454 61.27 23.06 -36.71
CA PHE A 454 61.77 21.71 -36.85
C PHE A 454 62.48 21.13 -35.61
N SER A 455 62.57 19.78 -35.62
CA SER A 455 63.66 18.86 -35.19
C SER A 455 63.45 18.12 -33.89
N GLU A 456 63.45 16.90 -34.05
CA GLU A 456 64.35 15.75 -34.00
C GLU A 456 64.21 14.88 -32.70
N GLU A 457 63.92 13.62 -32.99
CA GLU A 457 64.56 12.39 -32.48
C GLU A 457 64.45 12.11 -30.98
N GLU A 458 64.23 10.93 -30.52
CA GLU A 458 64.31 9.49 -30.79
C GLU A 458 63.66 8.69 -29.66
N MET A 459 62.92 7.70 -30.01
CA MET A 459 63.13 6.25 -29.83
C MET A 459 63.38 5.71 -28.37
N PHE A 460 62.62 4.73 -28.01
CA PHE A 460 62.91 3.38 -27.52
C PHE A 460 61.69 2.92 -26.69
N GLU A 461 60.92 1.99 -27.20
CA GLU A 461 60.97 0.51 -27.12
C GLU A 461 60.82 -0.05 -25.69
N GLU A 462 59.75 -0.84 -25.60
CA GLU A 462 59.64 -2.30 -25.26
C GLU A 462 59.82 -2.63 -23.78
N GLU A 463 59.25 -3.58 -23.22
CA GLU A 463 58.60 -4.90 -23.46
C GLU A 463 57.92 -5.37 -22.15
N VAL A 464 56.79 -5.95 -22.20
CA VAL A 464 56.34 -7.37 -22.10
C VAL A 464 56.81 -8.16 -20.86
N SER A 465 55.84 -8.87 -20.36
CA SER A 465 55.79 -10.22 -19.76
C SER A 465 55.30 -10.23 -18.33
N SER A 466 54.24 -10.88 -18.07
CA SER A 466 53.80 -12.28 -18.07
C SER A 466 54.13 -13.03 -16.77
N GLU A 467 53.09 -13.75 -16.36
CA GLU A 467 53.09 -15.06 -15.64
C GLU A 467 53.45 -15.02 -14.14
N GLU A 468 52.96 -15.80 -13.32
CA GLU A 468 52.09 -16.98 -13.20
C GLU A 468 52.05 -17.37 -11.70
N ASP A 469 50.94 -17.98 -11.37
CA ASP A 469 50.71 -19.07 -10.38
C ASP A 469 51.59 -19.18 -9.11
N THR A 470 50.93 -19.40 -7.99
CA THR A 470 51.03 -20.69 -7.27
C THR A 470 50.03 -20.80 -6.11
N ASP A 471 49.39 -21.96 -6.10
CA ASP A 471 48.74 -22.66 -4.98
C ASP A 471 49.56 -22.61 -3.69
N ASP A 472 48.87 -22.61 -2.54
CA ASP A 472 49.13 -23.71 -1.56
C ASP A 472 48.05 -23.74 -0.48
N MET A 473 47.62 -24.97 -0.27
CA MET A 473 46.79 -25.53 0.81
C MET A 473 47.38 -25.26 2.20
N TYR A 474 46.51 -25.13 3.17
CA TYR A 474 46.69 -25.79 4.48
C TYR A 474 45.34 -26.15 5.10
N GLU A 475 45.13 -27.47 5.27
CA GLU A 475 44.20 -28.10 6.17
C GLU A 475 44.63 -27.87 7.63
N GLY A 476 43.64 -27.81 8.51
CA GLY A 476 43.88 -27.83 9.94
C GLY A 476 42.58 -27.91 10.73
N ASP A 477 42.13 -29.14 10.97
CA ASP A 477 41.12 -29.50 11.96
C ASP A 477 41.51 -28.99 13.34
N ILE A 478 40.53 -28.52 14.11
CA ILE A 478 40.39 -28.77 15.56
C ILE A 478 38.94 -28.55 15.99
N ASP A 479 38.38 -29.60 16.57
CA ASP A 479 37.13 -29.68 17.34
C ASP A 479 37.06 -28.70 18.51
N SER A 480 35.89 -28.18 18.82
CA SER A 480 35.13 -28.48 20.05
C SER A 480 34.14 -27.35 20.44
N ASP A 481 32.92 -27.79 20.58
CA ASP A 481 31.91 -27.35 21.56
C ASP A 481 31.87 -25.89 22.05
N SER A 482 30.82 -25.20 21.62
CA SER A 482 29.92 -24.54 22.57
C SER A 482 28.58 -24.20 21.92
N THR A 483 27.60 -24.82 22.46
CA THR A 483 26.18 -24.75 22.19
C THR A 483 25.61 -23.37 22.42
N SER A 484 24.73 -22.97 21.46
CA SER A 484 23.35 -22.47 21.65
C SER A 484 23.12 -21.03 22.11
N GLN A 485 22.36 -20.34 21.33
CA GLN A 485 21.21 -19.50 21.71
C GLN A 485 20.86 -18.36 20.74
N ASP A 486 21.29 -18.41 19.48
CA ASP A 486 20.91 -17.36 18.51
C ASP A 486 19.94 -17.81 17.39
N ASP A 487 19.46 -19.07 17.42
CA ASP A 487 18.64 -19.62 16.32
C ASP A 487 17.13 -19.35 16.44
N ASP A 488 16.62 -18.88 17.60
CA ASP A 488 15.17 -18.72 17.84
C ASP A 488 14.53 -17.49 17.16
N ILE A 489 15.32 -16.52 16.70
CA ILE A 489 14.79 -15.31 16.05
C ILE A 489 14.53 -15.53 14.56
N ASN A 490 15.37 -16.32 13.91
CA ASN A 490 15.18 -16.65 12.49
C ASN A 490 14.08 -17.70 12.26
N GLU A 491 13.88 -18.62 13.21
CA GLU A 491 12.79 -19.60 13.13
C GLU A 491 11.40 -18.96 13.22
N ALA A 492 11.27 -17.82 13.90
CA ALA A 492 9.98 -17.10 13.96
C ALA A 492 9.56 -16.47 12.62
N GLU A 493 10.50 -16.15 11.74
CA GLU A 493 10.19 -15.70 10.36
C GLU A 493 10.11 -16.85 9.36
N GLU A 494 10.85 -17.93 9.53
CA GLU A 494 10.78 -19.09 8.63
C GLU A 494 9.54 -19.97 8.87
N ALA A 495 8.94 -19.92 10.06
CA ALA A 495 7.72 -20.66 10.38
C ALA A 495 6.40 -19.95 9.99
N TRP A 496 6.45 -18.70 9.53
CA TRP A 496 5.28 -17.84 9.24
C TRP A 496 5.25 -17.37 7.76
#